data_4fa10228cd7fd50ef1d953e2a573db68
#
_entry.id   4fa10228cd7fd50ef1d953e2a573db68
#
_cell.length_a   1.000
_cell.length_b   1.000
_cell.length_c   1.000
_cell.angle_alpha   90.00
_cell.angle_beta   90.00
_cell.angle_gamma   90.00
#
_symmetry.space_group_name_H-M   'P 1'
#
loop_
_entity.id
_entity.type
_entity.pdbx_description
1 polymer ?
#
loop_
_entity_poly.entity_id
_entity_poly.type
_entity_poly.pdbx_seq_one_letter_code
_entity_poly.pdbx_strand_id
1 'polypeptide(L)'
;MAATILLCLAGASFASENICGTTKEMMNAEFWVKGTKTAHETILAPAEVQALTAKIREAPGTFCTDILDYPDFLSREEFARKIKSYAARPDNKRYVGAAEADGEFWRRVESNANPGAADETTLVRFGAVVNNCLVKTLPCEEPLYSEADDVLFDMNVESAVKIWEPLAVLHESADGEYYFIESPYCAGWIKKENVALTDRKTLKELAARDFYMVTGSRVTSDVRTSAPDAGRREFFMGTRLPAADEEESIGGVSAIFGHGVLVPERGADGSLRVVTDLLPRGADLSRGCLPYTQANVLKQAFKMLGERYGWGGMYGSRDCSAFTRDIYLTFGIELPRNSLPQAKAPAGNIDVSKLTAAEKAKLLAGAPAGTLVQMPGHIMLYLGAIRGRPYIIHSAYALGPSGKKGAEGVKTLNCVAVTDMEMTRRNGTTIIDNIANINIIR
;
A
#
# COMPACT_ATOMS: atom_id res chain seq x y z
N MET A 1 -3.39 45.72 51.89
CA MET A 1 -3.19 46.08 50.48
C MET A 1 -2.79 44.84 49.71
N ALA A 2 -3.70 44.20 49.05
CA ALA A 2 -3.44 43.03 48.20
C ALA A 2 -3.29 43.53 46.76
N ALA A 3 -2.10 43.31 46.18
CA ALA A 3 -1.84 43.63 44.79
C ALA A 3 -2.25 42.44 43.91
N THR A 4 -3.30 42.66 43.13
CA THR A 4 -3.77 41.71 42.10
C THR A 4 -2.87 41.85 40.89
N ILE A 5 -2.07 40.82 40.61
CA ILE A 5 -1.31 40.73 39.37
C ILE A 5 -2.21 40.19 38.28
N LEU A 6 -2.61 41.06 37.36
CA LEU A 6 -3.33 40.71 36.15
C LEU A 6 -2.34 40.12 35.14
N LEU A 7 -2.30 38.78 34.98
CA LEU A 7 -1.57 38.15 33.90
C LEU A 7 -2.38 38.30 32.59
N CYS A 8 -1.98 39.25 31.76
CA CYS A 8 -2.42 39.28 30.36
C CYS A 8 -1.75 38.12 29.62
N LEU A 9 -2.47 37.00 29.47
CA LEU A 9 -2.13 35.99 28.48
C LEU A 9 -2.44 36.58 27.10
N ALA A 10 -1.42 37.20 26.50
CA ALA A 10 -1.42 37.44 25.06
C ALA A 10 -1.45 36.07 24.37
N GLY A 11 -2.63 35.66 23.92
CA GLY A 11 -2.77 34.50 23.04
C GLY A 11 -1.96 34.78 21.77
N ALA A 12 -0.75 34.25 21.70
CA ALA A 12 -0.06 34.11 20.44
C ALA A 12 -0.91 33.15 19.58
N SER A 13 -1.74 33.70 18.71
CA SER A 13 -2.28 33.01 17.58
C SER A 13 -1.10 32.56 16.75
N PHE A 14 -0.70 31.30 16.91
CA PHE A 14 0.10 30.63 15.90
C PHE A 14 -0.80 30.55 14.65
N ALA A 15 -0.77 31.59 13.83
CA ALA A 15 -1.14 31.47 12.45
C ALA A 15 -0.20 30.41 11.88
N SER A 16 -0.67 29.15 11.78
CA SER A 16 0.06 28.13 11.05
C SER A 16 0.23 28.72 9.66
N GLU A 17 1.47 29.06 9.30
CA GLU A 17 1.79 29.39 7.91
C GLU A 17 1.19 28.32 7.05
N ASN A 18 0.37 28.71 6.10
CA ASN A 18 -0.34 27.80 5.20
C ASN A 18 0.65 27.20 4.22
N ILE A 19 1.38 26.17 4.70
CA ILE A 19 2.55 25.58 4.06
C ILE A 19 2.18 24.92 2.71
N CYS A 20 0.91 24.50 2.56
CA CYS A 20 0.46 23.65 1.47
C CYS A 20 -0.66 24.27 0.63
N GLY A 21 -0.88 25.57 0.70
CA GLY A 21 -1.98 26.24 -0.01
C GLY A 21 -3.38 25.83 0.46
N THR A 22 -3.50 25.20 1.63
CA THR A 22 -4.74 24.59 2.15
C THR A 22 -5.34 25.34 3.31
N THR A 23 -6.63 25.14 3.58
CA THR A 23 -7.33 25.64 4.78
C THR A 23 -7.71 24.48 5.70
N LYS A 24 -8.13 24.78 6.92
CA LYS A 24 -8.53 23.76 7.90
C LYS A 24 -9.72 22.92 7.40
N GLU A 25 -10.67 23.54 6.70
CA GLU A 25 -11.85 22.87 6.16
C GLU A 25 -11.47 21.83 5.10
N MET A 26 -10.41 22.08 4.33
CA MET A 26 -9.90 21.17 3.31
C MET A 26 -9.32 19.88 3.90
N MET A 27 -9.08 19.80 5.21
CA MET A 27 -8.66 18.61 5.92
C MET A 27 -9.81 17.65 6.26
N ASN A 28 -10.99 17.88 5.70
CA ASN A 28 -12.18 17.07 5.89
C ASN A 28 -12.70 16.53 4.54
N ALA A 29 -12.94 15.23 4.44
CA ALA A 29 -13.49 14.59 3.23
C ALA A 29 -14.83 15.25 2.79
N GLU A 30 -15.70 15.58 3.74
CA GLU A 30 -17.02 16.16 3.44
C GLU A 30 -16.94 17.52 2.74
N PHE A 31 -15.87 18.28 2.94
CA PHE A 31 -15.62 19.51 2.20
C PHE A 31 -15.54 19.24 0.68
N TRP A 32 -14.78 18.22 0.30
CA TRP A 32 -14.57 17.81 -1.09
C TRP A 32 -15.79 17.11 -1.67
N VAL A 33 -16.44 16.24 -0.88
CA VAL A 33 -17.68 15.55 -1.27
C VAL A 33 -18.77 16.55 -1.63
N LYS A 34 -19.00 17.58 -0.78
CA LYS A 34 -20.00 18.63 -1.04
C LYS A 34 -19.67 19.47 -2.27
N GLY A 35 -18.39 19.63 -2.60
CA GLY A 35 -17.93 20.32 -3.81
C GLY A 35 -18.14 19.53 -5.11
N THR A 36 -18.46 18.24 -5.03
CA THR A 36 -18.56 17.33 -6.17
C THR A 36 -20.01 16.98 -6.48
N LYS A 37 -20.57 17.46 -7.61
CA LYS A 37 -22.00 17.28 -7.95
C LYS A 37 -22.43 15.83 -8.08
N THR A 38 -21.56 14.95 -8.63
CA THR A 38 -21.81 13.53 -8.89
C THR A 38 -21.14 12.62 -7.84
N ALA A 39 -20.87 13.14 -6.64
CA ALA A 39 -20.09 12.47 -5.62
C ALA A 39 -20.64 11.08 -5.25
N HIS A 40 -21.94 10.91 -5.23
CA HIS A 40 -22.62 9.69 -4.80
C HIS A 40 -23.07 8.79 -5.97
N GLU A 41 -22.84 9.19 -7.21
CA GLU A 41 -23.14 8.37 -8.37
C GLU A 41 -22.16 7.21 -8.45
N THR A 42 -22.69 6.00 -8.76
CA THR A 42 -21.85 4.82 -8.99
C THR A 42 -21.06 5.00 -10.28
N ILE A 43 -19.74 4.92 -10.19
CA ILE A 43 -18.83 5.06 -11.34
C ILE A 43 -18.81 3.78 -12.14
N LEU A 44 -18.67 2.63 -11.48
CA LEU A 44 -18.71 1.28 -12.07
C LEU A 44 -19.56 0.36 -11.20
N ALA A 45 -20.41 -0.44 -11.84
CA ALA A 45 -21.12 -1.52 -11.16
C ALA A 45 -20.15 -2.66 -10.78
N PRO A 46 -20.50 -3.53 -9.82
CA PRO A 46 -19.59 -4.60 -9.36
C PRO A 46 -19.03 -5.50 -10.48
N ALA A 47 -19.84 -5.83 -11.49
CA ALA A 47 -19.38 -6.62 -12.63
C ALA A 47 -18.37 -5.86 -13.51
N GLU A 48 -18.53 -4.55 -13.66
CA GLU A 48 -17.62 -3.69 -14.41
C GLU A 48 -16.29 -3.52 -13.65
N VAL A 49 -16.32 -3.44 -12.30
CA VAL A 49 -15.14 -3.46 -11.45
C VAL A 49 -14.35 -4.75 -11.64
N GLN A 50 -15.00 -5.90 -11.66
CA GLN A 50 -14.35 -7.19 -11.92
C GLN A 50 -13.71 -7.24 -13.31
N ALA A 51 -14.44 -6.78 -14.35
CA ALA A 51 -13.92 -6.70 -15.70
C ALA A 51 -12.71 -5.76 -15.82
N LEU A 52 -12.73 -4.61 -15.13
CA LEU A 52 -11.61 -3.68 -15.09
C LEU A 52 -10.39 -4.32 -14.41
N THR A 53 -10.59 -5.00 -13.27
CA THR A 53 -9.51 -5.69 -12.54
C THR A 53 -8.87 -6.78 -13.40
N ALA A 54 -9.68 -7.59 -14.11
CA ALA A 54 -9.18 -8.60 -15.06
C ALA A 54 -8.34 -7.93 -16.18
N LYS A 55 -8.86 -6.87 -16.78
CA LYS A 55 -8.14 -6.10 -17.81
C LYS A 55 -6.82 -5.52 -17.31
N ILE A 56 -6.75 -5.06 -16.05
CA ILE A 56 -5.53 -4.57 -15.44
C ILE A 56 -4.53 -5.72 -15.26
N ARG A 57 -4.96 -6.88 -14.79
CA ARG A 57 -4.10 -8.07 -14.61
C ARG A 57 -3.48 -8.54 -15.94
N GLU A 58 -4.23 -8.52 -17.02
CA GLU A 58 -3.78 -8.96 -18.34
C GLU A 58 -2.89 -7.94 -19.05
N ALA A 59 -2.88 -6.69 -18.61
CA ALA A 59 -2.15 -5.63 -19.31
C ALA A 59 -0.63 -5.76 -19.10
N PRO A 60 0.19 -5.63 -20.15
CA PRO A 60 1.63 -5.68 -20.04
C PRO A 60 2.19 -4.60 -19.10
N GLY A 61 3.13 -4.99 -18.25
CA GLY A 61 3.86 -4.06 -17.37
C GLY A 61 3.10 -3.64 -16.10
N THR A 62 1.94 -4.20 -15.82
CA THR A 62 1.21 -4.00 -14.55
C THR A 62 1.81 -4.79 -13.40
N PHE A 63 2.45 -5.93 -13.70
CA PHE A 63 2.98 -6.88 -12.71
C PHE A 63 1.90 -7.34 -11.69
N CYS A 64 0.65 -7.44 -12.16
CA CYS A 64 -0.44 -8.01 -11.41
C CYS A 64 -0.58 -9.50 -11.78
N THR A 65 -0.64 -10.36 -10.76
CA THR A 65 -0.66 -11.82 -10.94
C THR A 65 -1.88 -12.42 -10.25
N ASP A 66 -2.64 -13.27 -10.95
CA ASP A 66 -3.64 -14.10 -10.31
C ASP A 66 -2.99 -15.33 -9.69
N ILE A 67 -2.77 -15.30 -8.38
CA ILE A 67 -2.15 -16.41 -7.66
C ILE A 67 -3.03 -17.67 -7.67
N LEU A 68 -4.35 -17.51 -7.73
CA LEU A 68 -5.25 -18.66 -7.74
C LEU A 68 -5.26 -19.41 -9.08
N ASP A 69 -4.78 -18.77 -10.14
CA ASP A 69 -4.58 -19.38 -11.47
C ASP A 69 -3.10 -19.45 -11.88
N TYR A 70 -2.19 -19.29 -10.92
CA TYR A 70 -0.76 -19.39 -11.15
C TYR A 70 -0.37 -20.81 -11.61
N PRO A 71 0.64 -21.00 -12.51
CA PRO A 71 1.10 -22.32 -12.94
C PRO A 71 1.52 -23.21 -11.77
N ASP A 72 1.27 -24.53 -11.88
CA ASP A 72 1.72 -25.51 -10.87
C ASP A 72 3.24 -25.77 -10.94
N PHE A 73 3.84 -25.47 -12.09
CA PHE A 73 5.25 -25.68 -12.35
C PHE A 73 5.84 -24.51 -13.11
N LEU A 74 7.12 -24.24 -12.83
CA LEU A 74 7.95 -23.31 -13.60
C LEU A 74 9.09 -24.08 -14.26
N SER A 75 9.44 -23.72 -15.49
CA SER A 75 10.69 -24.19 -16.11
C SER A 75 11.92 -23.65 -15.38
N ARG A 76 13.05 -24.35 -15.51
CA ARG A 76 14.33 -23.87 -14.96
C ARG A 76 14.66 -22.44 -15.41
N GLU A 77 14.38 -22.10 -16.65
CA GLU A 77 14.67 -20.79 -17.22
C GLU A 77 13.81 -19.69 -16.59
N GLU A 78 12.52 -19.94 -16.42
CA GLU A 78 11.59 -19.00 -15.77
C GLU A 78 11.96 -18.79 -14.31
N PHE A 79 12.23 -19.88 -13.58
CA PHE A 79 12.69 -19.82 -12.20
C PHE A 79 14.00 -19.03 -12.08
N ALA A 80 15.04 -19.42 -12.84
CA ALA A 80 16.35 -18.76 -12.79
C ALA A 80 16.26 -17.27 -13.12
N ARG A 81 15.44 -16.88 -14.11
CA ARG A 81 15.20 -15.48 -14.46
C ARG A 81 14.59 -14.70 -13.28
N LYS A 82 13.61 -15.27 -12.61
CA LYS A 82 12.93 -14.64 -11.46
C LYS A 82 13.91 -14.45 -10.28
N ILE A 83 14.56 -15.52 -9.84
CA ILE A 83 15.50 -15.45 -8.70
C ILE A 83 16.68 -14.52 -9.00
N LYS A 84 17.24 -14.58 -10.21
CA LYS A 84 18.39 -13.74 -10.58
C LYS A 84 18.06 -12.24 -10.51
N SER A 85 16.85 -11.85 -10.88
CA SER A 85 16.43 -10.44 -10.80
C SER A 85 16.35 -9.92 -9.34
N TYR A 86 16.16 -10.82 -8.37
CA TYR A 86 16.04 -10.53 -6.93
C TYR A 86 17.28 -10.94 -6.11
N ALA A 87 18.36 -11.30 -6.73
CA ALA A 87 19.65 -11.61 -6.09
C ALA A 87 20.80 -10.77 -6.66
N ALA A 88 20.54 -10.02 -7.72
CA ALA A 88 21.57 -9.26 -8.41
C ALA A 88 22.06 -8.07 -7.59
N ARG A 89 23.39 -7.93 -7.49
CA ARG A 89 24.01 -6.73 -6.96
C ARG A 89 23.65 -5.55 -7.86
N PRO A 90 23.11 -4.45 -7.31
CA PRO A 90 22.82 -3.25 -8.08
C PRO A 90 24.12 -2.57 -8.52
N ASP A 91 24.08 -1.84 -9.63
CA ASP A 91 25.24 -1.07 -10.15
C ASP A 91 25.65 0.06 -9.22
N ASN A 92 24.70 0.63 -8.48
CA ASN A 92 24.94 1.72 -7.54
C ASN A 92 25.38 1.17 -6.18
N LYS A 93 26.24 1.92 -5.50
CA LYS A 93 26.64 1.62 -4.12
C LYS A 93 25.44 1.48 -3.20
N ARG A 94 25.58 0.56 -2.25
CA ARG A 94 24.63 0.36 -1.15
C ARG A 94 25.39 0.36 0.18
N TYR A 95 24.69 0.75 1.22
CA TYR A 95 25.24 0.86 2.58
C TYR A 95 24.40 0.00 3.53
N VAL A 96 25.08 -0.67 4.44
CA VAL A 96 24.51 -1.33 5.62
C VAL A 96 24.90 -0.47 6.81
N GLY A 97 23.97 0.32 7.32
CA GLY A 97 24.32 1.40 8.25
C GLY A 97 25.25 2.42 7.60
N ALA A 98 26.37 2.74 8.27
CA ALA A 98 27.38 3.66 7.75
C ALA A 98 28.41 3.01 6.81
N ALA A 99 28.47 1.68 6.73
CA ALA A 99 29.46 0.95 5.95
C ALA A 99 28.94 0.61 4.54
N GLU A 100 29.81 0.75 3.53
CA GLU A 100 29.48 0.27 2.17
C GLU A 100 29.33 -1.26 2.19
N ALA A 101 28.28 -1.79 1.57
CA ALA A 101 28.07 -3.22 1.39
C ALA A 101 29.19 -3.81 0.51
N ASP A 102 30.07 -4.55 1.12
CA ASP A 102 31.30 -5.07 0.51
C ASP A 102 31.08 -6.35 -0.28
N GLY A 103 32.16 -6.89 -0.86
CA GLY A 103 32.11 -8.14 -1.62
C GLY A 103 31.79 -9.38 -0.76
N GLU A 104 32.02 -9.36 0.54
CA GLU A 104 31.67 -10.44 1.45
C GLU A 104 30.16 -10.48 1.70
N PHE A 105 29.57 -9.29 1.99
CA PHE A 105 28.12 -9.13 2.10
C PHE A 105 27.40 -9.68 0.85
N TRP A 106 27.81 -9.25 -0.35
CA TRP A 106 27.15 -9.67 -1.58
C TRP A 106 27.27 -11.15 -1.85
N ARG A 107 28.45 -11.75 -1.64
CA ARG A 107 28.64 -13.19 -1.78
C ARG A 107 27.77 -14.00 -0.81
N ARG A 108 27.64 -13.55 0.44
CA ARG A 108 26.79 -14.19 1.44
C ARG A 108 25.33 -14.18 1.04
N VAL A 109 24.82 -13.01 0.63
CA VAL A 109 23.42 -12.85 0.24
C VAL A 109 23.10 -13.62 -1.05
N GLU A 110 23.97 -13.58 -2.04
CA GLU A 110 23.83 -14.34 -3.29
C GLU A 110 23.85 -15.87 -3.02
N SER A 111 24.77 -16.32 -2.17
CA SER A 111 24.81 -17.73 -1.74
C SER A 111 23.52 -18.13 -1.01
N ASN A 112 22.98 -17.26 -0.15
CA ASN A 112 21.74 -17.52 0.57
C ASN A 112 20.52 -17.56 -0.34
N ALA A 113 20.49 -16.75 -1.40
CA ALA A 113 19.44 -16.81 -2.43
C ALA A 113 19.42 -18.14 -3.19
N ASN A 114 20.53 -18.93 -3.16
CA ASN A 114 20.63 -20.28 -3.70
C ASN A 114 20.09 -20.44 -5.14
N PRO A 115 20.52 -19.61 -6.09
CA PRO A 115 19.95 -19.60 -7.45
C PRO A 115 20.25 -20.87 -8.25
N GLY A 116 21.19 -21.69 -7.79
CA GLY A 116 21.61 -22.95 -8.43
C GLY A 116 20.75 -24.16 -8.07
N ALA A 117 19.84 -24.04 -7.09
CA ALA A 117 19.02 -25.17 -6.65
C ALA A 117 17.79 -25.45 -7.54
N ALA A 118 17.74 -24.85 -8.74
CA ALA A 118 16.66 -25.08 -9.69
C ALA A 118 16.76 -26.46 -10.34
N ASP A 119 15.76 -27.28 -10.15
CA ASP A 119 15.51 -28.48 -10.93
C ASP A 119 15.13 -28.15 -12.38
N GLU A 120 15.03 -29.15 -13.27
CA GLU A 120 14.50 -28.93 -14.62
C GLU A 120 13.08 -28.33 -14.60
N THR A 121 12.31 -28.69 -13.58
CA THR A 121 10.96 -28.19 -13.33
C THR A 121 10.80 -27.91 -11.84
N THR A 122 10.46 -26.69 -11.47
CA THR A 122 10.21 -26.29 -10.09
C THR A 122 8.70 -26.39 -9.79
N LEU A 123 8.35 -27.21 -8.80
CA LEU A 123 6.98 -27.28 -8.28
C LEU A 123 6.66 -26.00 -7.50
N VAL A 124 5.56 -25.34 -7.89
CA VAL A 124 5.03 -24.20 -7.17
C VAL A 124 4.19 -24.66 -5.99
N ARG A 125 4.55 -24.24 -4.79
CA ARG A 125 3.71 -24.41 -3.60
C ARG A 125 2.83 -23.19 -3.43
N PHE A 126 1.71 -23.33 -2.72
CA PHE A 126 0.81 -22.24 -2.43
C PHE A 126 0.75 -22.00 -0.94
N GLY A 127 0.37 -20.79 -0.56
CA GLY A 127 0.22 -20.42 0.84
C GLY A 127 -0.53 -19.10 1.00
N ALA A 128 -0.73 -18.72 2.24
CA ALA A 128 -1.31 -17.43 2.63
C ALA A 128 -0.39 -16.71 3.60
N VAL A 129 -0.41 -15.39 3.55
CA VAL A 129 0.24 -14.53 4.53
C VAL A 129 -0.51 -14.61 5.86
N VAL A 130 0.20 -14.92 6.95
CA VAL A 130 -0.41 -15.01 8.30
C VAL A 130 -0.18 -13.77 9.16
N ASN A 131 0.83 -12.95 8.83
CA ASN A 131 1.11 -11.67 9.49
C ASN A 131 1.38 -10.60 8.44
N ASN A 132 0.93 -9.36 8.68
CA ASN A 132 1.37 -8.24 7.85
C ASN A 132 2.90 -8.12 7.94
N CYS A 133 3.59 -8.16 6.82
CA CYS A 133 5.05 -8.17 6.81
C CYS A 133 5.63 -7.58 5.52
N LEU A 134 6.94 -7.36 5.55
CA LEU A 134 7.68 -6.86 4.41
C LEU A 134 8.14 -8.01 3.51
N VAL A 135 8.08 -7.78 2.21
CA VAL A 135 8.75 -8.56 1.19
C VAL A 135 10.06 -7.87 0.86
N LYS A 136 11.15 -8.62 0.90
CA LYS A 136 12.51 -8.14 0.68
C LYS A 136 12.99 -8.43 -0.74
N THR A 137 13.88 -7.60 -1.26
CA THR A 137 14.56 -7.87 -2.53
C THR A 137 15.65 -8.95 -2.37
N LEU A 138 16.22 -9.08 -1.17
CA LEU A 138 17.28 -10.02 -0.84
C LEU A 138 16.91 -10.83 0.41
N PRO A 139 17.33 -12.12 0.52
CA PRO A 139 17.06 -12.95 1.70
C PRO A 139 18.04 -12.63 2.84
N CYS A 140 17.91 -11.44 3.41
CA CYS A 140 18.69 -10.99 4.57
C CYS A 140 17.92 -9.95 5.39
N GLU A 141 18.30 -9.83 6.67
CA GLU A 141 17.66 -8.87 7.58
C GLU A 141 18.20 -7.47 7.42
N GLU A 142 19.45 -7.34 7.02
CA GLU A 142 20.14 -6.06 6.95
C GLU A 142 19.41 -5.11 5.98
N PRO A 143 19.12 -3.90 6.43
CA PRO A 143 18.61 -2.86 5.56
C PRO A 143 19.71 -2.36 4.62
N LEU A 144 19.33 -2.02 3.40
CA LEU A 144 20.23 -1.45 2.40
C LEU A 144 19.86 -0.01 2.08
N TYR A 145 20.78 0.90 2.21
CA TYR A 145 20.55 2.32 1.96
C TYR A 145 21.29 2.79 0.69
N SER A 146 20.74 3.81 0.05
CA SER A 146 21.39 4.48 -1.09
C SER A 146 22.53 5.41 -0.67
N GLU A 147 22.46 5.95 0.54
CA GLU A 147 23.44 6.84 1.16
C GLU A 147 23.68 6.32 2.57
N ALA A 148 24.90 6.52 3.09
CA ALA A 148 25.22 6.18 4.48
C ALA A 148 24.26 6.94 5.41
N ASP A 149 23.75 6.24 6.41
CA ASP A 149 22.85 6.79 7.44
C ASP A 149 21.46 7.25 6.97
N ASP A 150 21.06 6.96 5.72
CA ASP A 150 19.68 7.21 5.24
C ASP A 150 18.75 6.08 5.67
N VAL A 151 18.38 6.04 6.94
CA VAL A 151 17.56 4.99 7.56
C VAL A 151 16.08 4.99 7.15
N LEU A 152 15.65 5.93 6.30
CA LEU A 152 14.22 6.12 5.95
C LEU A 152 13.80 5.35 4.70
N PHE A 153 14.77 4.95 3.86
CA PHE A 153 14.53 4.30 2.59
C PHE A 153 15.36 3.03 2.48
N ASP A 154 14.87 1.94 3.08
CA ASP A 154 15.51 0.63 2.95
C ASP A 154 15.28 0.07 1.53
N MET A 155 16.33 0.06 0.72
CA MET A 155 16.31 -0.46 -0.65
C MET A 155 16.20 -2.00 -0.70
N ASN A 156 16.33 -2.69 0.44
CA ASN A 156 16.04 -4.11 0.54
C ASN A 156 14.53 -4.38 0.72
N VAL A 157 13.70 -3.37 0.83
CA VAL A 157 12.23 -3.51 0.89
C VAL A 157 11.63 -3.35 -0.49
N GLU A 158 11.01 -4.42 -1.00
CA GLU A 158 10.22 -4.40 -2.24
C GLU A 158 8.80 -3.89 -1.99
N SER A 159 8.12 -4.47 -0.99
CA SER A 159 6.74 -4.12 -0.65
C SER A 159 6.35 -4.66 0.73
N ALA A 160 5.14 -4.34 1.17
CA ALA A 160 4.45 -5.05 2.24
C ALA A 160 3.33 -5.92 1.67
N VAL A 161 3.09 -7.07 2.30
CA VAL A 161 1.94 -7.95 2.07
C VAL A 161 1.07 -8.02 3.31
N LYS A 162 -0.22 -8.27 3.10
CA LYS A 162 -1.23 -8.26 4.16
C LYS A 162 -1.69 -9.67 4.51
N ILE A 163 -2.23 -9.83 5.70
CA ILE A 163 -2.88 -11.07 6.13
C ILE A 163 -3.88 -11.53 5.07
N TRP A 164 -3.94 -12.82 4.81
CA TRP A 164 -4.76 -13.48 3.78
C TRP A 164 -4.32 -13.27 2.34
N GLU A 165 -3.29 -12.49 2.03
CA GLU A 165 -2.84 -12.44 0.63
C GLU A 165 -2.34 -13.83 0.20
N PRO A 166 -2.87 -14.36 -0.91
CA PRO A 166 -2.42 -15.63 -1.45
C PRO A 166 -1.02 -15.50 -2.04
N LEU A 167 -0.22 -16.53 -1.91
CA LEU A 167 1.15 -16.58 -2.37
C LEU A 167 1.41 -17.81 -3.24
N ALA A 168 2.17 -17.62 -4.32
CA ALA A 168 2.91 -18.68 -4.98
C ALA A 168 4.33 -18.73 -4.36
N VAL A 169 4.67 -19.85 -3.75
CA VAL A 169 5.97 -20.07 -3.09
C VAL A 169 6.86 -20.84 -4.06
N LEU A 170 7.88 -20.17 -4.57
CA LEU A 170 8.69 -20.65 -5.69
C LEU A 170 10.02 -21.26 -5.25
N HIS A 171 10.58 -20.79 -4.13
CA HIS A 171 11.91 -21.21 -3.69
C HIS A 171 12.10 -21.02 -2.19
N GLU A 172 13.22 -21.54 -1.68
CA GLU A 172 13.64 -21.45 -0.29
C GLU A 172 15.11 -21.02 -0.23
N SER A 173 15.44 -20.08 0.67
CA SER A 173 16.83 -19.68 0.90
C SER A 173 17.68 -20.82 1.45
N ALA A 174 19.01 -20.76 1.25
CA ALA A 174 19.91 -21.82 1.68
C ALA A 174 19.94 -22.04 3.19
N ASP A 175 19.73 -20.97 3.98
CA ASP A 175 19.61 -21.02 5.44
C ASP A 175 18.25 -21.54 5.93
N GLY A 176 17.29 -21.69 5.02
CA GLY A 176 15.94 -22.15 5.35
C GLY A 176 15.04 -21.11 6.03
N GLU A 177 15.44 -19.84 6.14
CA GLU A 177 14.68 -18.79 6.85
C GLU A 177 13.67 -18.06 5.97
N TYR A 178 13.89 -18.04 4.63
CA TYR A 178 13.08 -17.29 3.69
C TYR A 178 12.44 -18.18 2.62
N TYR A 179 11.25 -17.75 2.18
CA TYR A 179 10.67 -18.17 0.90
C TYR A 179 10.82 -17.06 -0.13
N PHE A 180 11.13 -17.42 -1.37
CA PHE A 180 10.92 -16.55 -2.51
C PHE A 180 9.50 -16.74 -3.02
N ILE A 181 8.73 -15.66 -3.08
CA ILE A 181 7.31 -15.70 -3.37
C ILE A 181 6.93 -14.77 -4.52
N GLU A 182 5.80 -15.06 -5.15
CA GLU A 182 4.97 -14.09 -5.85
C GLU A 182 3.64 -13.91 -5.10
N SER A 183 3.25 -12.65 -4.98
CA SER A 183 1.95 -12.20 -4.49
C SER A 183 1.14 -11.60 -5.66
N PRO A 184 -0.11 -11.18 -5.47
CA PRO A 184 -0.88 -10.54 -6.53
C PRO A 184 -0.23 -9.30 -7.16
N TYR A 185 0.77 -8.68 -6.55
CA TYR A 185 1.32 -7.39 -6.99
C TYR A 185 2.83 -7.19 -6.78
N CYS A 186 3.52 -8.14 -6.15
CA CYS A 186 4.97 -8.09 -5.99
C CYS A 186 5.57 -9.49 -5.88
N ALA A 187 6.87 -9.58 -6.06
CA ALA A 187 7.65 -10.78 -5.80
C ALA A 187 8.84 -10.44 -4.91
N GLY A 188 9.44 -11.42 -4.28
CA GLY A 188 10.63 -11.28 -3.45
C GLY A 188 10.69 -12.26 -2.31
N TRP A 189 11.52 -11.95 -1.33
CA TRP A 189 11.82 -12.83 -0.20
C TRP A 189 10.97 -12.45 1.02
N ILE A 190 10.35 -13.44 1.63
CA ILE A 190 9.53 -13.29 2.84
C ILE A 190 10.02 -14.29 3.90
N LYS A 191 10.04 -13.89 5.17
CA LYS A 191 10.32 -14.85 6.25
C LYS A 191 9.26 -15.93 6.30
N LYS A 192 9.69 -17.17 6.43
CA LYS A 192 8.82 -18.36 6.49
C LYS A 192 7.77 -18.30 7.59
N GLU A 193 8.10 -17.69 8.72
CA GLU A 193 7.18 -17.52 9.85
C GLU A 193 5.90 -16.75 9.47
N ASN A 194 5.95 -15.93 8.42
CA ASN A 194 4.84 -15.12 7.95
C ASN A 194 3.98 -15.82 6.87
N VAL A 195 4.31 -17.05 6.51
CA VAL A 195 3.64 -17.81 5.45
C VAL A 195 3.15 -19.15 5.98
N ALA A 196 1.87 -19.46 5.80
CA ALA A 196 1.34 -20.80 6.01
C ALA A 196 1.07 -21.46 4.66
N LEU A 197 1.60 -22.67 4.47
CA LEU A 197 1.44 -23.44 3.23
C LEU A 197 0.08 -24.14 3.21
N THR A 198 -0.53 -24.16 2.03
CA THR A 198 -1.80 -24.86 1.79
C THR A 198 -1.92 -25.21 0.30
N ASP A 199 -2.98 -25.90 -0.07
CA ASP A 199 -3.26 -26.16 -1.47
C ASP A 199 -4.11 -25.02 -2.11
N ARG A 200 -4.08 -24.96 -3.44
CA ARG A 200 -4.80 -23.96 -4.23
C ARG A 200 -6.32 -24.05 -4.02
N LYS A 201 -6.84 -25.26 -3.85
CA LYS A 201 -8.28 -25.48 -3.67
C LYS A 201 -8.79 -24.80 -2.40
N THR A 202 -8.08 -24.96 -1.30
CA THR A 202 -8.36 -24.29 -0.02
C THR A 202 -8.35 -22.77 -0.18
N LEU A 203 -7.35 -22.21 -0.89
CA LEU A 203 -7.31 -20.76 -1.15
C LEU A 203 -8.51 -20.28 -1.97
N LYS A 204 -8.92 -21.05 -3.02
CA LYS A 204 -10.11 -20.74 -3.83
C LYS A 204 -11.39 -20.81 -3.00
N GLU A 205 -11.55 -21.81 -2.15
CA GLU A 205 -12.70 -21.94 -1.26
C GLU A 205 -12.80 -20.75 -0.28
N LEU A 206 -11.70 -20.35 0.34
CA LEU A 206 -11.65 -19.18 1.23
C LEU A 206 -11.92 -17.87 0.48
N ALA A 207 -11.39 -17.72 -0.73
CA ALA A 207 -11.62 -16.55 -1.56
C ALA A 207 -13.08 -16.43 -2.04
N ALA A 208 -13.80 -17.56 -2.18
CA ALA A 208 -15.19 -17.58 -2.58
C ALA A 208 -16.18 -17.29 -1.45
N ARG A 209 -15.76 -17.32 -0.19
CA ARG A 209 -16.64 -17.03 0.95
C ARG A 209 -17.09 -15.57 0.95
N ASP A 210 -18.25 -15.34 1.57
CA ASP A 210 -18.62 -14.00 2.01
C ASP A 210 -17.49 -13.41 2.86
N PHE A 211 -17.28 -12.09 2.81
CA PHE A 211 -16.17 -11.46 3.49
C PHE A 211 -16.51 -10.08 4.02
N TYR A 212 -15.72 -9.64 4.97
CA TYR A 212 -15.62 -8.25 5.39
C TYR A 212 -14.40 -7.61 4.73
N MET A 213 -14.61 -6.47 4.08
CA MET A 213 -13.55 -5.61 3.59
C MET A 213 -13.15 -4.64 4.70
N VAL A 214 -11.89 -4.59 5.04
CA VAL A 214 -11.37 -3.59 5.97
C VAL A 214 -11.38 -2.23 5.27
N THR A 215 -12.24 -1.34 5.76
CA THR A 215 -12.42 0.03 5.22
C THR A 215 -11.80 1.09 6.13
N GLY A 216 -11.52 0.77 7.39
CA GLY A 216 -10.68 1.59 8.26
C GLY A 216 -9.22 1.58 7.80
N SER A 217 -8.47 2.65 8.06
CA SER A 217 -7.04 2.62 7.77
C SER A 217 -6.34 1.46 8.46
N ARG A 218 -6.72 1.20 9.72
CA ARG A 218 -6.33 0.08 10.55
C ARG A 218 -7.51 -0.37 11.38
N VAL A 219 -7.69 -1.68 11.48
CA VAL A 219 -8.68 -2.31 12.35
C VAL A 219 -7.96 -3.37 13.18
N THR A 220 -8.24 -3.43 14.47
CA THR A 220 -7.59 -4.36 15.39
C THR A 220 -8.61 -5.33 15.96
N SER A 221 -8.28 -6.62 15.97
CA SER A 221 -9.10 -7.62 16.66
C SER A 221 -8.99 -7.46 18.19
N ASP A 222 -9.90 -8.08 18.89
CA ASP A 222 -9.80 -8.18 20.35
C ASP A 222 -8.86 -9.33 20.75
N VAL A 223 -8.46 -9.37 22.02
CA VAL A 223 -7.66 -10.46 22.55
C VAL A 223 -8.56 -11.69 22.75
N ARG A 224 -8.15 -12.82 22.20
CA ARG A 224 -8.87 -14.09 22.41
C ARG A 224 -8.63 -14.59 23.83
N THR A 225 -9.69 -14.79 24.60
CA THR A 225 -9.61 -15.33 25.97
C THR A 225 -8.95 -16.72 26.00
N SER A 226 -9.17 -17.53 24.96
CA SER A 226 -8.58 -18.88 24.81
C SER A 226 -7.11 -18.88 24.40
N ALA A 227 -6.59 -17.74 23.92
CA ALA A 227 -5.20 -17.58 23.46
C ALA A 227 -4.70 -16.15 23.72
N PRO A 228 -4.62 -15.70 24.97
CA PRO A 228 -4.29 -14.30 25.30
C PRO A 228 -2.88 -13.90 24.82
N ASP A 229 -1.95 -14.84 24.80
CA ASP A 229 -0.57 -14.63 24.37
C ASP A 229 -0.44 -14.43 22.83
N ALA A 230 -1.47 -14.82 22.06
CA ALA A 230 -1.49 -14.56 20.61
C ALA A 230 -1.64 -13.07 20.29
N GLY A 231 -2.00 -12.24 21.28
CA GLY A 231 -2.14 -10.79 21.13
C GLY A 231 -3.31 -10.38 20.25
N ARG A 232 -3.31 -9.12 19.90
CA ARG A 232 -4.25 -8.52 18.94
C ARG A 232 -3.68 -8.57 17.54
N ARG A 233 -4.54 -8.78 16.56
CA ARG A 233 -4.17 -8.71 15.15
C ARG A 233 -4.59 -7.38 14.57
N GLU A 234 -3.72 -6.81 13.75
CA GLU A 234 -3.99 -5.57 13.02
C GLU A 234 -4.27 -5.91 11.56
N PHE A 235 -5.33 -5.33 11.01
CA PHE A 235 -5.74 -5.47 9.62
C PHE A 235 -5.74 -4.10 8.96
N PHE A 236 -5.09 -3.98 7.80
CA PHE A 236 -4.98 -2.73 7.07
C PHE A 236 -6.09 -2.58 6.03
N MET A 237 -6.40 -1.33 5.67
CA MET A 237 -7.35 -1.02 4.60
C MET A 237 -7.12 -1.88 3.37
N GLY A 238 -8.20 -2.38 2.78
CA GLY A 238 -8.16 -3.27 1.62
C GLY A 238 -7.91 -4.74 1.96
N THR A 239 -7.69 -5.10 3.25
CA THR A 239 -7.64 -6.51 3.65
C THR A 239 -9.02 -7.13 3.54
N ARG A 240 -9.08 -8.29 2.93
CA ARG A 240 -10.30 -9.08 2.74
C ARG A 240 -10.31 -10.20 3.79
N LEU A 241 -11.29 -10.18 4.70
CA LEU A 241 -11.42 -11.12 5.79
C LEU A 241 -12.62 -12.03 5.50
N PRO A 242 -12.43 -13.34 5.21
CA PRO A 242 -13.55 -14.25 5.02
C PRO A 242 -14.42 -14.26 6.27
N ALA A 243 -15.75 -14.20 6.09
CA ALA A 243 -16.68 -14.24 7.20
C ALA A 243 -16.65 -15.63 7.84
N ALA A 244 -16.67 -15.66 9.17
CA ALA A 244 -16.86 -16.89 9.92
C ALA A 244 -18.31 -17.36 9.82
N ASP A 245 -18.53 -18.65 10.06
CA ASP A 245 -19.87 -19.18 10.24
C ASP A 245 -20.48 -18.62 11.54
N GLU A 246 -21.82 -18.68 11.66
CA GLU A 246 -22.50 -18.17 12.84
C GLU A 246 -22.18 -19.02 14.07
N GLU A 247 -21.66 -18.37 15.10
CA GLU A 247 -21.36 -18.95 16.40
C GLU A 247 -21.99 -18.09 17.52
N GLU A 248 -22.37 -18.66 18.65
CA GLU A 248 -22.91 -17.91 19.78
C GLU A 248 -21.82 -17.07 20.46
N SER A 249 -20.59 -17.60 20.52
CA SER A 249 -19.44 -16.92 21.10
C SER A 249 -18.15 -17.26 20.38
N ILE A 250 -17.27 -16.30 20.23
CA ILE A 250 -15.95 -16.43 19.62
C ILE A 250 -14.92 -15.96 20.64
N GLY A 251 -13.95 -16.82 20.96
CA GLY A 251 -12.88 -16.49 21.91
C GLY A 251 -13.37 -16.13 23.33
N GLY A 252 -14.55 -16.59 23.72
CA GLY A 252 -15.16 -16.28 25.00
C GLY A 252 -16.00 -15.00 25.04
N VAL A 253 -16.17 -14.34 23.89
CA VAL A 253 -17.00 -13.14 23.74
C VAL A 253 -18.24 -13.45 22.92
N SER A 254 -19.41 -12.92 23.29
CA SER A 254 -20.65 -13.11 22.51
C SER A 254 -20.52 -12.52 21.09
N ALA A 255 -20.71 -13.36 20.09
CA ALA A 255 -20.55 -12.99 18.68
C ALA A 255 -21.60 -11.98 18.20
N ILE A 256 -22.73 -11.83 18.86
CA ILE A 256 -23.80 -10.87 18.50
C ILE A 256 -23.32 -9.42 18.54
N PHE A 257 -22.27 -9.12 19.31
CA PHE A 257 -21.72 -7.77 19.47
C PHE A 257 -20.47 -7.54 18.63
N GLY A 258 -20.15 -8.42 17.69
CA GLY A 258 -18.98 -8.31 16.83
C GLY A 258 -19.21 -8.82 15.42
N HIS A 259 -18.11 -8.93 14.68
CA HIS A 259 -18.05 -9.54 13.37
C HIS A 259 -17.10 -10.73 13.45
N GLY A 260 -17.62 -11.96 13.31
CA GLY A 260 -16.81 -13.16 13.21
C GLY A 260 -16.07 -13.21 11.87
N VAL A 261 -14.78 -13.37 11.92
CA VAL A 261 -13.91 -13.47 10.74
C VAL A 261 -12.98 -14.65 10.85
N LEU A 262 -12.65 -15.26 9.72
CA LEU A 262 -11.61 -16.26 9.64
C LEU A 262 -10.25 -15.59 9.50
N VAL A 263 -9.26 -16.07 10.24
CA VAL A 263 -7.88 -15.57 10.20
C VAL A 263 -6.89 -16.73 10.04
N PRO A 264 -5.80 -16.53 9.28
CA PRO A 264 -4.81 -17.58 9.06
C PRO A 264 -3.84 -17.65 10.22
N GLU A 265 -3.44 -18.87 10.56
CA GLU A 265 -2.32 -19.16 11.45
C GLU A 265 -1.39 -20.17 10.79
N ARG A 266 -0.10 -20.07 11.13
CA ARG A 266 0.89 -21.06 10.72
C ARG A 266 0.94 -22.18 11.78
N GLY A 267 0.70 -23.42 11.35
CA GLY A 267 0.91 -24.61 12.17
C GLY A 267 2.40 -24.86 12.46
N ALA A 268 2.70 -25.68 13.43
CA ALA A 268 4.09 -26.04 13.75
C ALA A 268 4.83 -26.75 12.59
N ASP A 269 4.09 -27.42 11.71
CA ASP A 269 4.57 -28.06 10.49
C ASP A 269 4.64 -27.10 9.30
N GLY A 270 4.26 -25.83 9.49
CA GLY A 270 4.20 -24.81 8.45
C GLY A 270 2.90 -24.78 7.64
N SER A 271 1.95 -25.66 7.93
CA SER A 271 0.65 -25.71 7.24
C SER A 271 -0.29 -24.60 7.69
N LEU A 272 -1.27 -24.27 6.83
CA LEU A 272 -2.33 -23.33 7.13
C LEU A 272 -3.31 -23.92 8.14
N ARG A 273 -3.51 -23.19 9.25
CA ARG A 273 -4.65 -23.35 10.14
C ARG A 273 -5.55 -22.14 9.99
N VAL A 274 -6.85 -22.38 9.95
CA VAL A 274 -7.84 -21.30 9.91
C VAL A 274 -8.53 -21.27 11.27
N VAL A 275 -8.52 -20.10 11.88
CA VAL A 275 -9.18 -19.91 13.19
C VAL A 275 -10.16 -18.76 13.12
N THR A 276 -11.17 -18.79 13.98
CA THR A 276 -12.15 -17.71 14.08
C THR A 276 -11.63 -16.63 15.03
N ASP A 277 -11.75 -15.38 14.62
CA ASP A 277 -11.47 -14.19 15.43
C ASP A 277 -12.68 -13.26 15.43
N LEU A 278 -12.78 -12.40 16.44
CA LEU A 278 -13.90 -11.46 16.60
C LEU A 278 -13.39 -10.01 16.48
N LEU A 279 -13.99 -9.28 15.55
CA LEU A 279 -13.79 -7.84 15.43
C LEU A 279 -14.93 -7.10 16.15
N PRO A 280 -14.63 -6.00 16.88
CA PRO A 280 -15.66 -5.21 17.54
C PRO A 280 -16.74 -4.73 16.57
N ARG A 281 -17.99 -4.63 17.02
CA ARG A 281 -19.11 -4.17 16.19
C ARG A 281 -18.89 -2.81 15.54
N GLY A 282 -18.14 -1.93 16.21
CA GLY A 282 -17.77 -0.61 15.72
C GLY A 282 -16.52 -0.58 14.81
N ALA A 283 -15.96 -1.73 14.47
CA ALA A 283 -14.83 -1.79 13.54
C ALA A 283 -15.23 -1.23 12.16
N ASP A 284 -14.35 -0.46 11.55
CA ASP A 284 -14.60 0.16 10.26
C ASP A 284 -14.43 -0.87 9.13
N LEU A 285 -15.52 -1.58 8.86
CA LEU A 285 -15.64 -2.69 7.93
C LEU A 285 -16.83 -2.48 6.99
N SER A 286 -16.76 -3.09 5.80
CA SER A 286 -17.89 -3.28 4.89
C SER A 286 -18.13 -4.75 4.63
N ARG A 287 -19.39 -5.22 4.65
CA ARG A 287 -19.69 -6.55 4.13
C ARG A 287 -19.60 -6.51 2.60
N GLY A 288 -18.59 -7.18 2.04
CA GLY A 288 -18.21 -7.03 0.64
C GLY A 288 -17.50 -5.70 0.34
N CYS A 289 -17.27 -5.43 -0.93
CA CYS A 289 -16.65 -4.18 -1.38
C CYS A 289 -17.61 -3.00 -1.23
N LEU A 290 -17.03 -1.81 -0.99
CA LEU A 290 -17.79 -0.56 -1.00
C LEU A 290 -18.30 -0.25 -2.43
N PRO A 291 -19.45 0.43 -2.59
CA PRO A 291 -19.83 1.01 -3.88
C PRO A 291 -18.75 1.97 -4.39
N TYR A 292 -18.34 1.81 -5.63
CA TYR A 292 -17.33 2.67 -6.23
C TYR A 292 -17.95 4.00 -6.65
N THR A 293 -17.79 5.01 -5.79
CA THR A 293 -18.27 6.37 -5.96
C THR A 293 -17.16 7.36 -5.60
N GLN A 294 -17.20 8.58 -6.14
CA GLN A 294 -16.23 9.63 -5.78
C GLN A 294 -16.25 9.93 -4.26
N ALA A 295 -17.45 9.98 -3.67
CA ALA A 295 -17.61 10.20 -2.23
C ALA A 295 -16.89 9.14 -1.40
N ASN A 296 -17.03 7.87 -1.75
CA ASN A 296 -16.37 6.79 -1.04
C ASN A 296 -14.84 6.84 -1.25
N VAL A 297 -14.35 7.13 -2.46
CA VAL A 297 -12.91 7.30 -2.70
C VAL A 297 -12.33 8.40 -1.81
N LEU A 298 -12.97 9.56 -1.78
CA LEU A 298 -12.56 10.67 -0.92
C LEU A 298 -12.58 10.27 0.56
N LYS A 299 -13.66 9.66 1.04
CA LYS A 299 -13.78 9.22 2.44
C LYS A 299 -12.68 8.24 2.82
N GLN A 300 -12.37 7.27 1.96
CA GLN A 300 -11.29 6.32 2.22
C GLN A 300 -9.92 7.01 2.29
N ALA A 301 -9.63 7.93 1.36
CA ALA A 301 -8.38 8.67 1.35
C ALA A 301 -8.14 9.47 2.64
N PHE A 302 -9.18 10.16 3.12
CA PHE A 302 -9.08 10.99 4.32
C PHE A 302 -8.98 10.21 5.63
N LYS A 303 -9.32 8.92 5.66
CA LYS A 303 -9.08 8.06 6.85
C LYS A 303 -7.60 7.92 7.17
N MET A 304 -6.73 8.13 6.19
CA MET A 304 -5.28 8.03 6.34
C MET A 304 -4.59 9.39 6.49
N LEU A 305 -5.34 10.51 6.49
CA LEU A 305 -4.76 11.85 6.59
C LEU A 305 -3.90 11.98 7.84
N GLY A 306 -2.63 12.41 7.69
CA GLY A 306 -1.66 12.55 8.76
C GLY A 306 -0.92 11.26 9.10
N GLU A 307 -1.26 10.10 8.54
CA GLU A 307 -0.47 8.88 8.73
C GLU A 307 0.93 9.03 8.15
N ARG A 308 1.91 8.47 8.86
CA ARG A 308 3.31 8.51 8.45
C ARG A 308 3.50 7.89 7.05
N TYR A 309 4.40 8.48 6.26
CA TYR A 309 4.92 7.85 5.04
C TYR A 309 5.77 6.61 5.39
N GLY A 310 5.59 5.52 4.66
CA GLY A 310 6.35 4.28 4.84
C GLY A 310 6.83 3.75 3.49
N TRP A 311 8.14 3.92 3.20
CA TRP A 311 8.77 3.37 2.01
C TRP A 311 8.52 1.85 1.91
N GLY A 312 7.97 1.38 0.78
CA GLY A 312 7.68 -0.05 0.58
C GLY A 312 6.73 -0.69 1.59
N GLY A 313 6.10 0.08 2.50
CA GLY A 313 5.29 -0.44 3.59
C GLY A 313 5.99 -0.48 4.95
N MET A 314 7.19 0.06 5.06
CA MET A 314 7.92 0.16 6.32
C MET A 314 7.06 0.80 7.41
N TYR A 315 7.28 0.39 8.64
CA TYR A 315 6.56 0.88 9.85
C TYR A 315 5.05 0.57 9.83
N GLY A 316 4.59 -0.40 9.03
CA GLY A 316 3.16 -0.64 8.82
C GLY A 316 2.45 0.56 8.21
N SER A 317 3.17 1.38 7.46
CA SER A 317 2.67 2.61 6.82
C SER A 317 2.68 2.46 5.30
N ARG A 318 2.24 3.49 4.58
CA ARG A 318 2.09 3.44 3.13
C ARG A 318 3.00 4.43 2.43
N ASP A 319 3.63 4.02 1.34
CA ASP A 319 4.16 4.95 0.34
C ASP A 319 3.03 5.50 -0.56
N CYS A 320 3.39 6.31 -1.55
CA CYS A 320 2.41 6.98 -2.41
C CYS A 320 1.52 5.99 -3.19
N SER A 321 2.09 4.90 -3.71
CA SER A 321 1.37 3.93 -4.53
C SER A 321 0.62 2.89 -3.69
N ALA A 322 1.11 2.52 -2.51
CA ALA A 322 0.35 1.72 -1.55
C ALA A 322 -0.88 2.48 -1.03
N PHE A 323 -0.76 3.79 -0.80
CA PHE A 323 -1.87 4.66 -0.41
C PHE A 323 -3.02 4.59 -1.44
N THR A 324 -2.74 4.83 -2.70
CA THR A 324 -3.75 4.78 -3.76
C THR A 324 -4.28 3.36 -3.95
N ARG A 325 -3.41 2.35 -3.97
CA ARG A 325 -3.79 0.95 -4.13
C ARG A 325 -4.76 0.50 -3.03
N ASP A 326 -4.47 0.79 -1.78
CA ASP A 326 -5.32 0.37 -0.65
C ASP A 326 -6.70 1.00 -0.68
N ILE A 327 -6.83 2.26 -1.11
CA ILE A 327 -8.11 2.91 -1.33
C ILE A 327 -8.92 2.15 -2.38
N TYR A 328 -8.33 1.86 -3.54
CA TYR A 328 -9.03 1.22 -4.64
C TYR A 328 -9.38 -0.24 -4.36
N LEU A 329 -8.58 -0.95 -3.55
CA LEU A 329 -8.91 -2.30 -3.08
C LEU A 329 -10.24 -2.36 -2.32
N THR A 330 -10.62 -1.29 -1.59
CA THR A 330 -11.91 -1.28 -0.88
C THR A 330 -13.11 -1.36 -1.80
N PHE A 331 -12.93 -1.08 -3.10
CA PHE A 331 -13.94 -1.19 -4.16
C PHE A 331 -13.80 -2.48 -4.97
N GLY A 332 -12.77 -3.31 -4.70
CA GLY A 332 -12.44 -4.50 -5.48
C GLY A 332 -11.61 -4.20 -6.74
N ILE A 333 -11.06 -2.98 -6.86
CA ILE A 333 -10.18 -2.60 -7.98
C ILE A 333 -8.73 -2.85 -7.56
N GLU A 334 -8.07 -3.78 -8.23
CA GLU A 334 -6.69 -4.16 -7.97
C GLU A 334 -5.72 -3.34 -8.84
N LEU A 335 -5.24 -2.24 -8.30
CA LEU A 335 -4.23 -1.45 -8.96
C LEU A 335 -2.84 -2.10 -8.82
N PRO A 336 -1.94 -1.90 -9.80
CA PRO A 336 -0.53 -2.29 -9.70
C PRO A 336 0.17 -1.74 -8.47
N ARG A 337 1.28 -2.38 -8.04
CA ARG A 337 2.03 -1.93 -6.86
C ARG A 337 2.68 -0.57 -7.05
N ASN A 338 3.27 -0.32 -8.20
CA ASN A 338 4.13 0.84 -8.44
C ASN A 338 3.41 2.00 -9.15
N SER A 339 3.88 3.23 -8.92
CA SER A 339 3.22 4.47 -9.36
C SER A 339 3.04 4.58 -10.87
N LEU A 340 4.05 4.23 -11.66
CA LEU A 340 3.97 4.31 -13.12
C LEU A 340 3.03 3.26 -13.73
N PRO A 341 3.09 1.97 -13.32
CA PRO A 341 2.08 0.98 -13.73
C PRO A 341 0.65 1.37 -13.35
N GLN A 342 0.41 1.95 -12.15
CA GLN A 342 -0.92 2.45 -11.78
C GLN A 342 -1.40 3.54 -12.73
N ALA A 343 -0.52 4.49 -13.05
CA ALA A 343 -0.85 5.58 -13.96
C ALA A 343 -1.14 5.11 -15.38
N LYS A 344 -0.49 4.02 -15.81
CA LYS A 344 -0.66 3.42 -17.15
C LYS A 344 -1.66 2.27 -17.20
N ALA A 345 -2.26 1.92 -16.07
CA ALA A 345 -3.29 0.88 -16.04
C ALA A 345 -4.40 1.19 -17.06
N PRO A 346 -4.93 0.16 -17.75
CA PRO A 346 -5.84 0.33 -18.89
C PRO A 346 -7.27 0.69 -18.44
N ALA A 347 -7.42 1.84 -17.79
CA ALA A 347 -8.68 2.40 -17.31
C ALA A 347 -9.05 3.67 -18.09
N GLY A 348 -8.31 4.75 -17.91
CA GLY A 348 -8.56 6.03 -18.57
C GLY A 348 -7.29 6.89 -18.60
N ASN A 349 -6.14 6.27 -18.88
CA ASN A 349 -4.84 6.94 -18.92
C ASN A 349 -4.76 7.99 -20.04
N ILE A 350 -4.21 9.16 -19.68
CA ILE A 350 -3.90 10.27 -20.57
C ILE A 350 -2.44 10.67 -20.30
N ASP A 351 -1.58 10.57 -21.31
CA ASP A 351 -0.22 11.12 -21.25
C ASP A 351 -0.29 12.65 -21.39
N VAL A 352 0.13 13.35 -20.36
CA VAL A 352 0.14 14.82 -20.30
C VAL A 352 1.56 15.39 -20.21
N SER A 353 2.58 14.56 -20.43
CA SER A 353 3.99 14.93 -20.24
C SER A 353 4.43 16.12 -21.12
N LYS A 354 3.79 16.31 -22.28
CA LYS A 354 4.09 17.37 -23.24
C LYS A 354 3.21 18.62 -23.08
N LEU A 355 2.23 18.57 -22.17
CA LEU A 355 1.31 19.69 -21.96
C LEU A 355 1.91 20.73 -21.00
N THR A 356 1.54 21.97 -21.19
CA THR A 356 1.86 23.07 -20.25
C THR A 356 1.09 22.91 -18.95
N ALA A 357 1.55 23.56 -17.88
CA ALA A 357 0.85 23.56 -16.59
C ALA A 357 -0.61 24.05 -16.72
N ALA A 358 -0.87 25.06 -17.54
CA ALA A 358 -2.21 25.59 -17.79
C ALA A 358 -3.14 24.56 -18.47
N GLU A 359 -2.63 23.83 -19.47
CA GLU A 359 -3.39 22.77 -20.14
C GLU A 359 -3.68 21.59 -19.19
N LYS A 360 -2.69 21.19 -18.36
CA LYS A 360 -2.86 20.18 -17.33
C LYS A 360 -3.92 20.60 -16.30
N ALA A 361 -3.88 21.85 -15.83
CA ALA A 361 -4.88 22.39 -14.91
C ALA A 361 -6.29 22.38 -15.52
N LYS A 362 -6.41 22.73 -16.80
CA LYS A 362 -7.69 22.68 -17.53
C LYS A 362 -8.24 21.26 -17.63
N LEU A 363 -7.40 20.28 -17.91
CA LEU A 363 -7.81 18.86 -17.94
C LEU A 363 -8.28 18.39 -16.54
N LEU A 364 -7.50 18.71 -15.51
CA LEU A 364 -7.85 18.34 -14.12
C LEU A 364 -9.15 19.02 -13.65
N ALA A 365 -9.43 20.24 -14.08
CA ALA A 365 -10.69 20.91 -13.72
C ALA A 365 -11.94 20.16 -14.22
N GLY A 366 -11.80 19.36 -15.28
CA GLY A 366 -12.86 18.48 -15.79
C GLY A 366 -12.79 17.03 -15.29
N ALA A 367 -11.75 16.67 -14.55
CA ALA A 367 -11.56 15.31 -14.06
C ALA A 367 -12.37 15.04 -12.79
N PRO A 368 -12.92 13.83 -12.59
CA PRO A 368 -13.60 13.46 -11.36
C PRO A 368 -12.62 13.39 -10.18
N ALA A 369 -13.11 13.67 -8.98
CA ALA A 369 -12.36 13.40 -7.76
C ALA A 369 -12.03 11.89 -7.67
N GLY A 370 -10.84 11.57 -7.18
CA GLY A 370 -10.33 10.18 -7.21
C GLY A 370 -9.43 9.87 -8.40
N THR A 371 -9.36 10.73 -9.42
CA THR A 371 -8.43 10.56 -10.54
C THR A 371 -7.00 10.42 -10.05
N LEU A 372 -6.27 9.42 -10.56
CA LEU A 372 -4.85 9.24 -10.27
C LEU A 372 -4.02 10.23 -11.09
N VAL A 373 -3.11 10.90 -10.44
CA VAL A 373 -2.19 11.86 -11.06
C VAL A 373 -0.76 11.44 -10.75
N GLN A 374 0.05 11.22 -11.78
CA GLN A 374 1.39 10.68 -11.63
C GLN A 374 2.45 11.63 -12.21
N MET A 375 3.56 11.74 -11.48
CA MET A 375 4.83 12.30 -11.94
C MET A 375 5.95 11.29 -11.70
N PRO A 376 7.13 11.43 -12.32
CA PRO A 376 8.25 10.50 -12.11
C PRO A 376 8.53 10.28 -10.62
N GLY A 377 8.41 9.02 -10.16
CA GLY A 377 8.65 8.58 -8.79
C GLY A 377 7.52 8.85 -7.79
N HIS A 378 6.35 9.38 -8.21
CA HIS A 378 5.26 9.68 -7.28
C HIS A 378 3.88 9.60 -7.93
N ILE A 379 2.88 9.16 -7.15
CA ILE A 379 1.47 9.14 -7.55
C ILE A 379 0.59 9.76 -6.45
N MET A 380 -0.49 10.40 -6.87
CA MET A 380 -1.34 11.24 -6.04
C MET A 380 -2.80 11.02 -6.43
N LEU A 381 -3.71 11.30 -5.51
CA LEU A 381 -5.16 11.26 -5.73
C LEU A 381 -5.70 12.69 -5.87
N TYR A 382 -6.33 12.99 -6.97
CA TYR A 382 -6.95 14.29 -7.23
C TYR A 382 -8.22 14.48 -6.40
N LEU A 383 -8.35 15.63 -5.75
CA LEU A 383 -9.49 15.97 -4.90
C LEU A 383 -10.52 16.87 -5.59
N GLY A 384 -10.07 17.70 -6.52
CA GLY A 384 -10.87 18.74 -7.16
C GLY A 384 -10.08 20.03 -7.34
N ALA A 385 -10.75 21.05 -7.90
CA ALA A 385 -10.16 22.38 -8.06
C ALA A 385 -11.00 23.44 -7.34
N ILE A 386 -10.33 24.38 -6.65
CA ILE A 386 -10.95 25.52 -5.99
C ILE A 386 -10.40 26.79 -6.62
N ARG A 387 -11.29 27.60 -7.21
CA ARG A 387 -10.92 28.84 -7.94
C ARG A 387 -9.85 28.57 -9.02
N GLY A 388 -9.97 27.44 -9.72
CA GLY A 388 -9.04 27.03 -10.77
C GLY A 388 -7.73 26.38 -10.29
N ARG A 389 -7.45 26.33 -8.98
CA ARG A 389 -6.28 25.69 -8.39
C ARG A 389 -6.58 24.22 -8.08
N PRO A 390 -5.85 23.25 -8.65
CA PRO A 390 -6.06 21.82 -8.37
C PRO A 390 -5.43 21.39 -7.05
N TYR A 391 -6.11 20.49 -6.35
CA TYR A 391 -5.69 19.91 -5.07
C TYR A 391 -5.60 18.39 -5.14
N ILE A 392 -4.68 17.85 -4.36
CA ILE A 392 -4.39 16.42 -4.27
C ILE A 392 -4.29 15.99 -2.80
N ILE A 393 -4.53 14.71 -2.55
CA ILE A 393 -4.13 14.02 -1.32
C ILE A 393 -3.13 12.92 -1.68
N HIS A 394 -2.05 12.81 -0.94
CA HIS A 394 -0.98 11.88 -1.24
C HIS A 394 -0.16 11.52 -0.01
N SER A 395 0.37 10.31 0.04
CA SER A 395 1.42 9.95 1.00
C SER A 395 2.75 10.45 0.45
N ALA A 396 3.36 11.43 1.11
CA ALA A 396 4.56 12.13 0.65
C ALA A 396 5.62 12.26 1.75
N TYR A 397 6.89 12.06 1.37
CA TYR A 397 7.99 12.24 2.32
C TYR A 397 8.36 13.71 2.49
N ALA A 398 8.59 14.43 1.40
CA ALA A 398 9.00 15.84 1.46
C ALA A 398 8.49 16.63 0.27
N LEU A 399 8.19 17.89 0.53
CA LEU A 399 8.03 18.95 -0.47
C LEU A 399 9.14 19.96 -0.27
N GLY A 400 9.62 20.58 -1.36
CA GLY A 400 10.65 21.60 -1.28
C GLY A 400 10.19 22.93 -1.83
N PRO A 401 10.51 24.07 -1.20
CA PRO A 401 10.57 25.34 -1.90
C PRO A 401 11.71 25.32 -2.92
N SER A 402 11.63 26.19 -3.90
CA SER A 402 12.70 26.40 -4.88
C SER A 402 14.04 26.65 -4.17
N GLY A 403 14.99 25.74 -4.35
CA GLY A 403 16.31 25.86 -3.73
C GLY A 403 17.20 24.67 -3.98
N LYS A 404 18.51 24.88 -3.93
CA LYS A 404 19.54 23.85 -4.15
C LYS A 404 19.42 22.73 -3.10
N LYS A 405 19.84 21.51 -3.46
CA LYS A 405 20.01 20.37 -2.55
C LYS A 405 20.69 20.83 -1.25
N GLY A 406 20.00 20.72 -0.10
CA GLY A 406 20.50 21.19 1.20
C GLY A 406 20.17 22.65 1.57
N ALA A 407 19.40 23.37 0.77
CA ALA A 407 19.00 24.74 1.08
C ALA A 407 17.94 24.82 2.19
N GLU A 408 18.00 25.89 2.99
CA GLU A 408 16.95 26.27 3.93
C GLU A 408 15.58 26.27 3.23
N GLY A 409 14.62 25.51 3.79
CA GLY A 409 13.24 25.56 3.36
C GLY A 409 12.64 24.28 2.76
N VAL A 410 13.36 23.13 2.69
CA VAL A 410 12.71 21.85 2.41
C VAL A 410 11.85 21.48 3.62
N LYS A 411 10.52 21.39 3.42
CA LYS A 411 9.60 20.96 4.48
C LYS A 411 9.36 19.46 4.36
N THR A 412 9.80 18.72 5.35
CA THR A 412 9.48 17.31 5.49
C THR A 412 8.02 17.18 5.88
N LEU A 413 7.21 16.55 5.04
CA LEU A 413 5.84 16.16 5.37
C LEU A 413 5.85 14.84 6.12
N ASN A 414 6.47 13.84 5.55
CA ASN A 414 6.56 12.46 6.03
C ASN A 414 5.21 11.87 6.44
N CYS A 415 4.15 12.23 5.73
CA CYS A 415 2.78 11.80 6.03
C CYS A 415 1.86 11.87 4.80
N VAL A 416 0.64 11.36 4.98
CA VAL A 416 -0.47 11.64 4.08
C VAL A 416 -0.95 13.07 4.28
N ALA A 417 -0.90 13.87 3.23
CA ALA A 417 -1.19 15.30 3.28
C ALA A 417 -2.09 15.74 2.11
N VAL A 418 -2.85 16.80 2.35
CA VAL A 418 -3.53 17.57 1.29
C VAL A 418 -2.64 18.73 0.90
N THR A 419 -2.38 18.89 -0.39
CA THR A 419 -1.60 19.99 -0.93
C THR A 419 -2.22 20.55 -2.20
N ASP A 420 -1.94 21.80 -2.55
CA ASP A 420 -2.16 22.25 -3.91
C ASP A 420 -1.05 21.72 -4.85
N MET A 421 -1.26 21.85 -6.14
CA MET A 421 -0.29 21.38 -7.14
C MET A 421 0.70 22.46 -7.58
N GLU A 422 0.61 23.66 -7.01
CA GLU A 422 1.60 24.74 -7.21
C GLU A 422 2.79 24.62 -6.24
N MET A 423 2.72 23.68 -5.27
CA MET A 423 3.83 23.35 -4.41
C MET A 423 5.07 22.97 -5.22
N THR A 424 6.21 23.55 -4.82
CA THR A 424 7.48 23.32 -5.52
C THR A 424 8.18 22.06 -5.04
N ARG A 425 8.89 21.42 -5.95
CA ARG A 425 9.83 20.32 -5.67
C ARG A 425 11.22 20.85 -5.37
N ARG A 426 12.14 19.97 -4.93
CA ARG A 426 13.54 20.31 -4.68
C ARG A 426 14.26 20.96 -5.87
N ASN A 427 13.83 20.68 -7.11
CA ASN A 427 14.39 21.26 -8.33
C ASN A 427 13.79 22.62 -8.71
N GLY A 428 12.88 23.17 -7.90
CA GLY A 428 12.23 24.46 -8.12
C GLY A 428 11.04 24.46 -9.09
N THR A 429 10.69 23.30 -9.68
CA THR A 429 9.48 23.17 -10.52
C THR A 429 8.28 22.78 -9.65
N THR A 430 7.07 23.14 -10.08
CA THR A 430 5.84 22.81 -9.35
C THR A 430 5.43 21.34 -9.55
N ILE A 431 4.53 20.83 -8.71
CA ILE A 431 3.94 19.50 -8.91
C ILE A 431 3.28 19.43 -10.28
N ILE A 432 2.47 20.43 -10.65
CA ILE A 432 1.74 20.42 -11.90
C ILE A 432 2.66 20.43 -13.14
N ASP A 433 3.80 21.12 -13.09
CA ASP A 433 4.79 21.08 -14.17
C ASP A 433 5.30 19.66 -14.44
N ASN A 434 5.43 18.86 -13.39
CA ASN A 434 6.02 17.52 -13.44
C ASN A 434 5.05 16.38 -13.67
N ILE A 435 3.73 16.63 -13.73
CA ILE A 435 2.76 15.57 -14.05
C ILE A 435 3.03 15.01 -15.42
N ALA A 436 3.12 13.69 -15.51
CA ALA A 436 3.32 12.96 -16.76
C ALA A 436 2.06 12.19 -17.19
N ASN A 437 1.28 11.70 -16.26
CA ASN A 437 0.08 10.92 -16.54
C ASN A 437 -1.09 11.34 -15.64
N ILE A 438 -2.29 11.28 -16.20
CA ILE A 438 -3.58 11.35 -15.49
C ILE A 438 -4.32 10.07 -15.84
N ASN A 439 -4.79 9.31 -14.86
CA ASN A 439 -5.57 8.09 -15.08
C ASN A 439 -6.92 8.17 -14.38
N ILE A 440 -7.98 8.22 -15.16
CA ILE A 440 -9.36 8.21 -14.67
C ILE A 440 -9.81 6.75 -14.59
N ILE A 441 -9.96 6.23 -13.38
CA ILE A 441 -10.34 4.83 -13.16
C ILE A 441 -11.84 4.63 -13.45
N ARG A 442 -12.14 4.10 -14.65
CA ARG A 442 -13.51 3.88 -15.12
C ARG A 442 -13.57 2.88 -16.27
#